data_622fdb540284c0bfbbb8242e501e6dd1
#
_entry.id   622fdb540284c0bfbbb8242e501e6dd1
#
_cell.length_a   1.000
_cell.length_b   1.000
_cell.length_c   1.000
_cell.angle_alpha   90.00
_cell.angle_beta   90.00
_cell.angle_gamma   90.00
#
_symmetry.space_group_name_H-M   'P 1'
#
loop_
_entity.id
_entity.type
_entity.pdbx_description
1 polymer ?
#
loop_
_entity_poly.entity_id
_entity_poly.type
_entity_poly.pdbx_seq_one_letter_code
_entity_poly.pdbx_strand_id
1 'polypeptide(L)'
;MSSWGLNEWREYLKPGGYLAVSESVWFTDERPTEIHDFWVDAYPEIDTIPNKVAQIHRAGYLPVAAFVLPETCWMEHYFAPLAKARELFAAKYPGDSTAEGLMAFQRYEEELYRKYNEFYGYVFFIARKPNPRRTLCPGPMSNPGSTSCPGPAAVTCASSRR
;
A
#
# COMPACT_ATOMS: atom_id res chain seq x y z
N MET A 1 -4.07 4.65 -4.76
CA MET A 1 -3.78 5.08 -3.35
C MET A 1 -3.59 6.58 -3.36
N SER A 2 -4.52 7.33 -2.81
CA SER A 2 -4.43 8.77 -2.82
C SER A 2 -3.29 9.27 -1.93
N SER A 3 -2.59 10.30 -2.37
CA SER A 3 -1.57 10.97 -1.56
C SER A 3 -2.15 11.48 -0.23
N TRP A 4 -3.45 11.80 -0.22
CA TRP A 4 -4.17 12.22 0.97
C TRP A 4 -4.29 11.10 2.00
N GLY A 5 -4.70 9.90 1.59
CA GLY A 5 -4.79 8.74 2.48
C GLY A 5 -3.45 8.36 3.12
N LEU A 6 -2.34 8.42 2.35
CA LEU A 6 -1.01 8.14 2.88
C LEU A 6 -0.61 9.13 3.99
N ASN A 7 -0.90 10.42 3.81
CA ASN A 7 -0.58 11.45 4.80
C ASN A 7 -1.40 11.27 6.08
N GLU A 8 -2.71 11.02 5.93
CA GLU A 8 -3.61 10.80 7.06
C GLU A 8 -3.20 9.56 7.87
N TRP A 9 -3.02 8.41 7.22
CA TRP A 9 -2.61 7.16 7.90
C TRP A 9 -1.28 7.29 8.64
N ARG A 10 -0.39 8.16 8.15
CA ARG A 10 0.89 8.42 8.80
C ARG A 10 0.74 8.99 10.20
N GLU A 11 -0.30 9.75 10.46
CA GLU A 11 -0.56 10.33 11.78
C GLU A 11 -0.90 9.28 12.84
N TYR A 12 -1.59 8.21 12.44
CA TYR A 12 -1.96 7.11 13.33
C TYR A 12 -0.81 6.11 13.59
N LEU A 13 0.26 6.17 12.82
CA LEU A 13 1.42 5.30 13.03
C LEU A 13 2.39 5.89 14.04
N LYS A 14 2.86 5.03 14.96
CA LYS A 14 3.99 5.35 15.83
C LYS A 14 5.28 5.51 15.00
N PRO A 15 6.27 6.31 15.44
CA PRO A 15 7.60 6.30 14.86
C PRO A 15 8.16 4.88 14.77
N GLY A 16 8.69 4.50 13.62
CA GLY A 16 9.14 3.13 13.33
C GLY A 16 8.03 2.13 12.99
N GLY A 17 6.75 2.53 13.09
CA GLY A 17 5.59 1.72 12.72
C GLY A 17 5.52 1.45 11.21
N TYR A 18 4.80 0.38 10.84
CA TYR A 18 4.66 -0.07 9.46
C TYR A 18 3.25 0.20 8.94
N LEU A 19 3.18 0.58 7.67
CA LEU A 19 1.99 0.58 6.83
C LEU A 19 2.09 -0.61 5.88
N ALA A 20 0.99 -1.35 5.74
CA ALA A 20 0.84 -2.41 4.75
C ALA A 20 -0.46 -2.19 4.00
N VAL A 21 -0.40 -2.02 2.69
CA VAL A 21 -1.56 -1.77 1.82
C VAL A 21 -1.45 -2.55 0.53
N SER A 22 -2.58 -2.95 -0.04
CA SER A 22 -2.66 -3.51 -1.39
C SER A 22 -3.31 -2.49 -2.33
N GLU A 23 -2.83 -2.45 -3.57
CA GLU A 23 -3.29 -1.53 -4.60
C GLU A 23 -3.33 -2.19 -5.96
N SER A 24 -4.30 -1.81 -6.78
CA SER A 24 -4.28 -2.12 -8.21
C SER A 24 -3.21 -1.28 -8.90
N VAL A 25 -2.37 -1.91 -9.67
CA VAL A 25 -1.25 -1.25 -10.35
C VAL A 25 -1.06 -1.79 -11.76
N TRP A 26 -0.41 -0.99 -12.60
CA TRP A 26 0.10 -1.42 -13.88
C TRP A 26 1.44 -2.13 -13.72
N PHE A 27 1.62 -3.26 -14.44
CA PHE A 27 2.89 -3.98 -14.52
C PHE A 27 3.75 -3.46 -15.69
N THR A 28 3.11 -2.85 -16.69
CA THR A 28 3.73 -2.37 -17.92
C THR A 28 3.36 -0.92 -18.19
N ASP A 29 4.22 -0.21 -18.92
CA ASP A 29 3.92 1.15 -19.38
C ASP A 29 2.99 1.13 -20.61
N GLU A 30 3.16 0.13 -21.49
CA GLU A 30 2.30 -0.09 -22.65
C GLU A 30 1.26 -1.16 -22.32
N ARG A 31 0.00 -0.93 -22.72
CA ARG A 31 -1.15 -1.81 -22.48
C ARG A 31 -2.25 -1.57 -23.47
N PRO A 32 -3.13 -2.57 -23.72
CA PRO A 32 -4.29 -2.41 -24.58
C PRO A 32 -5.24 -1.31 -24.08
N THR A 33 -5.80 -0.55 -25.04
CA THR A 33 -6.70 0.59 -24.75
C THR A 33 -7.91 0.15 -23.93
N GLU A 34 -8.50 -1.01 -24.22
CA GLU A 34 -9.68 -1.52 -23.52
C GLU A 34 -9.46 -1.61 -22.00
N ILE A 35 -8.35 -2.20 -21.56
CA ILE A 35 -8.07 -2.31 -20.13
C ILE A 35 -7.59 -1.01 -19.51
N HIS A 36 -6.90 -0.18 -20.29
CA HIS A 36 -6.50 1.15 -19.87
C HIS A 36 -7.73 2.00 -19.55
N ASP A 37 -8.69 2.09 -20.48
CA ASP A 37 -9.88 2.93 -20.34
C ASP A 37 -10.76 2.46 -19.19
N PHE A 38 -10.94 1.13 -19.05
CA PHE A 38 -11.66 0.56 -17.93
C PHE A 38 -11.11 1.02 -16.58
N TRP A 39 -9.79 0.92 -16.39
CA TRP A 39 -9.18 1.26 -15.10
C TRP A 39 -9.10 2.77 -14.86
N VAL A 40 -8.90 3.58 -15.90
CA VAL A 40 -8.92 5.04 -15.78
C VAL A 40 -10.30 5.55 -15.35
N ASP A 41 -11.38 4.91 -15.82
CA ASP A 41 -12.75 5.23 -15.40
C ASP A 41 -13.05 4.70 -13.98
N ALA A 42 -12.73 3.44 -13.71
CA ALA A 42 -13.05 2.79 -12.44
C ALA A 42 -12.13 3.24 -11.28
N TYR A 43 -10.87 3.49 -11.55
CA TYR A 43 -9.85 3.88 -10.56
C TYR A 43 -8.78 4.79 -11.19
N PRO A 44 -9.04 6.10 -11.35
CA PRO A 44 -8.13 7.04 -12.01
C PRO A 44 -6.72 7.15 -11.39
N GLU A 45 -6.57 6.70 -10.16
CA GLU A 45 -5.29 6.72 -9.45
C GLU A 45 -4.41 5.48 -9.69
N ILE A 46 -4.83 4.56 -10.58
CA ILE A 46 -4.01 3.41 -10.96
C ILE A 46 -2.70 3.91 -11.60
N ASP A 47 -1.58 3.34 -11.19
CA ASP A 47 -0.26 3.77 -11.64
C ASP A 47 0.72 2.60 -11.60
N THR A 48 1.92 2.77 -12.12
CA THR A 48 2.96 1.74 -12.11
C THR A 48 3.56 1.54 -10.72
N ILE A 49 4.15 0.36 -10.48
CA ILE A 49 4.82 0.03 -9.21
C ILE A 49 5.87 1.08 -8.83
N PRO A 50 6.79 1.51 -9.73
CA PRO A 50 7.78 2.54 -9.40
C PRO A 50 7.13 3.87 -8.97
N ASN A 51 6.07 4.29 -9.65
CA ASN A 51 5.38 5.53 -9.33
C ASN A 51 4.67 5.45 -7.97
N LYS A 52 4.03 4.32 -7.64
CA LYS A 52 3.42 4.09 -6.31
C LYS A 52 4.47 4.09 -5.20
N VAL A 53 5.63 3.46 -5.41
CA VAL A 53 6.75 3.50 -4.46
C VAL A 53 7.25 4.92 -4.27
N ALA A 54 7.35 5.71 -5.35
CA ALA A 54 7.72 7.12 -5.26
C ALA A 54 6.67 7.97 -4.52
N GLN A 55 5.38 7.68 -4.67
CA GLN A 55 4.30 8.32 -3.91
C GLN A 55 4.43 8.03 -2.41
N ILE A 56 4.67 6.78 -2.03
CA ILE A 56 4.93 6.35 -0.64
C ILE A 56 6.12 7.10 -0.06
N HIS A 57 7.20 7.21 -0.81
CA HIS A 57 8.41 7.94 -0.38
C HIS A 57 8.14 9.43 -0.21
N ARG A 58 7.45 10.08 -1.16
CA ARG A 58 7.06 11.51 -1.07
C ARG A 58 6.15 11.80 0.12
N ALA A 59 5.30 10.84 0.52
CA ALA A 59 4.49 10.95 1.74
C ALA A 59 5.29 10.78 3.05
N GLY A 60 6.64 10.67 2.95
CA GLY A 60 7.53 10.63 4.10
C GLY A 60 7.66 9.25 4.75
N TYR A 61 7.30 8.18 4.05
CA TYR A 61 7.61 6.82 4.46
C TYR A 61 8.93 6.34 3.88
N LEU A 62 9.50 5.31 4.50
CA LEU A 62 10.57 4.50 3.92
C LEU A 62 9.93 3.29 3.25
N PRO A 63 9.95 3.16 1.92
CA PRO A 63 9.52 1.94 1.25
C PRO A 63 10.38 0.76 1.72
N VAL A 64 9.73 -0.36 2.07
CA VAL A 64 10.40 -1.56 2.59
C VAL A 64 10.30 -2.71 1.61
N ALA A 65 9.10 -2.95 1.07
CA ALA A 65 8.85 -3.98 0.08
C ALA A 65 7.66 -3.60 -0.82
N ALA A 66 7.70 -4.11 -2.05
CA ALA A 66 6.57 -4.17 -2.95
C ALA A 66 6.62 -5.56 -3.62
N PHE A 67 5.51 -6.29 -3.63
CA PHE A 67 5.43 -7.59 -4.27
C PHE A 67 4.05 -7.82 -4.89
N VAL A 68 4.05 -8.43 -6.06
CA VAL A 68 2.83 -8.78 -6.79
C VAL A 68 2.12 -9.91 -6.06
N LEU A 69 0.83 -9.76 -5.82
CA LEU A 69 0.01 -10.85 -5.30
C LEU A 69 -0.25 -11.87 -6.42
N PRO A 70 -0.23 -13.17 -6.08
CA PRO A 70 -0.47 -14.21 -7.07
C PRO A 70 -1.89 -14.13 -7.65
N GLU A 71 -2.07 -14.62 -8.86
CA GLU A 71 -3.34 -14.66 -9.58
C GLU A 71 -4.48 -15.30 -8.76
N THR A 72 -4.15 -16.29 -7.92
CA THR A 72 -5.10 -16.95 -7.03
C THR A 72 -5.82 -15.98 -6.09
N CYS A 73 -5.18 -14.85 -5.71
CA CYS A 73 -5.83 -13.81 -4.91
C CYS A 73 -7.04 -13.20 -5.63
N TRP A 74 -6.98 -13.06 -6.96
CA TRP A 74 -8.09 -12.59 -7.77
C TRP A 74 -9.08 -13.71 -8.05
N MET A 75 -8.61 -14.85 -8.57
CA MET A 75 -9.48 -15.90 -9.07
C MET A 75 -10.21 -16.65 -7.96
N GLU A 76 -9.46 -17.13 -6.94
CA GLU A 76 -10.03 -18.00 -5.90
C GLU A 76 -10.59 -17.21 -4.71
N HIS A 77 -9.98 -16.06 -4.37
CA HIS A 77 -10.31 -15.31 -3.15
C HIS A 77 -11.17 -14.07 -3.40
N TYR A 78 -11.32 -13.64 -4.65
CA TYR A 78 -12.17 -12.49 -5.01
C TYR A 78 -13.27 -12.91 -5.99
N PHE A 79 -12.96 -13.33 -7.22
CA PHE A 79 -13.99 -13.59 -8.24
C PHE A 79 -14.84 -14.83 -7.94
N ALA A 80 -14.29 -15.93 -7.43
CA ALA A 80 -15.07 -17.12 -7.12
C ALA A 80 -16.09 -16.90 -6.00
N PRO A 81 -15.76 -16.27 -4.85
CA PRO A 81 -16.77 -15.88 -3.86
C PRO A 81 -17.77 -14.85 -4.39
N LEU A 82 -17.32 -13.89 -5.22
CA LEU A 82 -18.18 -12.87 -5.81
C LEU A 82 -19.21 -13.48 -6.76
N ALA A 83 -18.84 -14.50 -7.54
CA ALA A 83 -19.77 -15.22 -8.42
C ALA A 83 -20.93 -15.83 -7.63
N LYS A 84 -20.64 -16.48 -6.49
CA LYS A 84 -21.67 -17.02 -5.59
C LYS A 84 -22.55 -15.94 -4.99
N ALA A 85 -21.93 -14.81 -4.59
CA ALA A 85 -22.68 -13.67 -4.06
C ALA A 85 -23.62 -13.07 -5.11
N ARG A 86 -23.19 -12.99 -6.38
CA ARG A 86 -24.04 -12.52 -7.50
C ARG A 86 -25.29 -13.37 -7.70
N GLU A 87 -25.20 -14.71 -7.56
CA GLU A 87 -26.35 -15.60 -7.67
C GLU A 87 -27.40 -15.32 -6.58
N LEU A 88 -26.94 -15.18 -5.33
CA LEU A 88 -27.81 -14.84 -4.21
C LEU A 88 -28.43 -13.44 -4.34
N PHE A 89 -27.64 -12.48 -4.85
CA PHE A 89 -28.09 -11.12 -5.07
C PHE A 89 -29.14 -11.04 -6.18
N ALA A 90 -28.94 -11.75 -7.29
CA ALA A 90 -29.93 -11.85 -8.37
C ALA A 90 -31.24 -12.44 -7.89
N ALA A 91 -31.21 -13.49 -7.07
CA ALA A 91 -32.41 -14.10 -6.49
C ALA A 91 -33.15 -13.15 -5.54
N LYS A 92 -32.43 -12.24 -4.86
CA LYS A 92 -33.03 -11.29 -3.92
C LYS A 92 -33.66 -10.07 -4.63
N TYR A 93 -33.14 -9.68 -5.78
CA TYR A 93 -33.55 -8.48 -6.53
C TYR A 93 -33.94 -8.84 -7.99
N PRO A 94 -34.94 -9.67 -8.21
CA PRO A 94 -35.34 -10.08 -9.56
C PRO A 94 -35.92 -8.90 -10.33
N GLY A 95 -35.37 -8.63 -11.55
CA GLY A 95 -35.83 -7.56 -12.43
C GLY A 95 -35.44 -6.14 -12.01
N ASP A 96 -34.60 -5.99 -11.02
CA ASP A 96 -34.00 -4.67 -10.66
C ASP A 96 -32.88 -4.34 -11.62
N SER A 97 -33.07 -3.29 -12.43
CA SER A 97 -32.09 -2.86 -13.45
C SER A 97 -30.77 -2.39 -12.87
N THR A 98 -30.77 -1.82 -11.67
CA THR A 98 -29.54 -1.38 -10.98
C THR A 98 -28.74 -2.60 -10.52
N ALA A 99 -29.42 -3.60 -9.96
CA ALA A 99 -28.80 -4.86 -9.58
C ALA A 99 -28.22 -5.61 -10.78
N GLU A 100 -28.96 -5.65 -11.90
CA GLU A 100 -28.51 -6.25 -13.16
C GLU A 100 -27.28 -5.54 -13.71
N GLY A 101 -27.26 -4.19 -13.71
CA GLY A 101 -26.14 -3.37 -14.13
C GLY A 101 -24.88 -3.63 -13.29
N LEU A 102 -25.02 -3.68 -11.96
CA LEU A 102 -23.90 -4.00 -11.06
C LEU A 102 -23.31 -5.39 -11.33
N MET A 103 -24.18 -6.39 -11.50
CA MET A 103 -23.74 -7.76 -11.78
C MET A 103 -23.07 -7.87 -13.16
N ALA A 104 -23.53 -7.13 -14.16
CA ALA A 104 -22.93 -7.08 -15.48
C ALA A 104 -21.52 -6.45 -15.40
N PHE A 105 -21.36 -5.34 -14.67
CA PHE A 105 -20.07 -4.70 -14.45
C PHE A 105 -19.06 -5.64 -13.78
N GLN A 106 -19.47 -6.36 -12.73
CA GLN A 106 -18.60 -7.32 -12.04
C GLN A 106 -18.20 -8.52 -12.91
N ARG A 107 -19.06 -8.98 -13.81
CA ARG A 107 -18.68 -10.02 -14.78
C ARG A 107 -17.68 -9.50 -15.79
N TYR A 108 -17.89 -8.28 -16.26
CA TYR A 108 -16.99 -7.64 -17.20
C TYR A 108 -15.59 -7.40 -16.58
N GLU A 109 -15.52 -7.00 -15.31
CA GLU A 109 -14.24 -6.90 -14.58
C GLU A 109 -13.51 -8.27 -14.54
N GLU A 110 -14.23 -9.35 -14.24
CA GLU A 110 -13.67 -10.70 -14.22
C GLU A 110 -13.16 -11.15 -15.60
N GLU A 111 -13.90 -10.86 -16.69
CA GLU A 111 -13.52 -11.15 -18.07
C GLU A 111 -12.26 -10.35 -18.47
N LEU A 112 -12.20 -9.07 -18.11
CA LEU A 112 -11.03 -8.23 -18.35
C LEU A 112 -9.80 -8.74 -17.60
N TYR A 113 -9.95 -9.18 -16.35
CA TYR A 113 -8.85 -9.76 -15.61
C TYR A 113 -8.32 -11.03 -16.27
N ARG A 114 -9.19 -11.94 -16.68
CA ARG A 114 -8.80 -13.17 -17.40
C ARG A 114 -8.06 -12.89 -18.71
N LYS A 115 -8.39 -11.79 -19.38
CA LYS A 115 -7.83 -11.39 -20.67
C LYS A 115 -6.52 -10.60 -20.53
N TYR A 116 -6.37 -9.83 -19.45
CA TYR A 116 -5.33 -8.79 -19.33
C TYR A 116 -4.53 -8.85 -18.03
N ASN A 117 -4.54 -9.95 -17.30
CA ASN A 117 -3.83 -10.10 -16.02
C ASN A 117 -2.29 -9.96 -16.13
N GLU A 118 -1.73 -10.01 -17.34
CA GLU A 118 -0.32 -9.74 -17.59
C GLU A 118 0.03 -8.25 -17.54
N PHE A 119 -0.95 -7.33 -17.68
CA PHE A 119 -0.74 -5.89 -17.70
C PHE A 119 -1.00 -5.22 -16.36
N TYR A 120 -1.79 -5.83 -15.47
CA TYR A 120 -2.16 -5.26 -14.18
C TYR A 120 -2.46 -6.32 -13.12
N GLY A 121 -2.47 -5.91 -11.89
CA GLY A 121 -2.86 -6.75 -10.77
C GLY A 121 -2.70 -6.04 -9.43
N TYR A 122 -2.87 -6.77 -8.33
CA TYR A 122 -2.61 -6.25 -7.01
C TYR A 122 -1.15 -6.38 -6.61
N VAL A 123 -0.64 -5.29 -6.03
CA VAL A 123 0.66 -5.26 -5.37
C VAL A 123 0.47 -4.91 -3.91
N PHE A 124 1.14 -5.65 -3.06
CA PHE A 124 1.24 -5.36 -1.64
C PHE A 124 2.46 -4.48 -1.39
N PHE A 125 2.22 -3.30 -0.82
CA PHE A 125 3.27 -2.35 -0.45
C PHE A 125 3.45 -2.35 1.06
N ILE A 126 4.70 -2.48 1.50
CA ILE A 126 5.09 -2.32 2.90
C ILE A 126 5.99 -1.10 3.01
N ALA A 127 5.63 -0.21 3.92
CA ALA A 127 6.36 1.01 4.17
C ALA A 127 6.49 1.26 5.67
N ARG A 128 7.53 1.95 6.09
CA ARG A 128 7.79 2.27 7.49
C ARG A 128 7.80 3.77 7.74
N LYS A 129 7.13 4.22 8.78
CA LYS A 129 7.27 5.58 9.28
C LYS A 129 8.67 5.75 9.88
N PRO A 130 9.51 6.70 9.41
CA PRO A 130 10.82 6.93 9.98
C PRO A 130 10.74 7.28 11.46
N ASN A 131 11.76 6.86 12.22
CA ASN A 131 11.95 7.45 13.54
C ASN A 131 12.38 8.92 13.41
N PRO A 132 11.96 9.81 14.31
CA PRO A 132 12.51 11.13 14.36
C PRO A 132 14.05 11.00 14.42
N ARG A 133 14.77 11.69 13.54
CA ARG A 133 16.23 11.73 13.65
C ARG A 133 16.55 12.27 15.04
N ARG A 134 17.29 11.53 15.83
CA ARG A 134 17.93 12.10 16.99
C ARG A 134 18.76 13.27 16.42
N THR A 135 18.33 14.47 16.72
CA THR A 135 19.17 15.65 16.46
C THR A 135 20.45 15.36 17.23
N LEU A 136 21.52 15.01 16.52
CA LEU A 136 22.84 15.05 17.12
C LEU A 136 22.98 16.53 17.46
N CYS A 137 22.87 16.87 18.75
CA CYS A 137 23.29 18.17 19.21
C CYS A 137 24.69 18.36 18.65
N PRO A 138 25.01 19.44 17.90
CA PRO A 138 26.39 19.74 17.59
C PRO A 138 27.07 19.76 18.93
N GLY A 139 28.03 18.84 19.13
CA GLY A 139 28.84 18.83 20.34
C GLY A 139 29.37 20.22 20.54
N PRO A 140 29.55 20.73 21.77
CA PRO A 140 30.10 22.02 22.00
C PRO A 140 31.41 22.10 21.22
N MET A 141 31.51 23.10 20.33
CA MET A 141 32.78 23.40 19.67
C MET A 141 33.82 23.50 20.78
N SER A 142 34.77 22.57 20.82
CA SER A 142 35.85 22.55 21.78
C SER A 142 36.64 23.82 21.63
N ASN A 143 36.40 24.77 22.54
CA ASN A 143 37.28 25.89 22.73
C ASN A 143 38.57 25.31 23.32
N PRO A 144 39.77 25.52 22.74
CA PRO A 144 41.03 25.02 23.27
C PRO A 144 41.42 25.86 24.50
N GLY A 145 40.89 25.53 25.68
CA GLY A 145 41.27 26.26 26.89
C GLY A 145 40.35 26.12 28.09
N SER A 146 39.80 24.96 28.45
CA SER A 146 39.35 24.71 29.81
C SER A 146 39.38 23.24 30.15
N THR A 147 40.21 22.91 31.07
CA THR A 147 40.32 21.65 31.82
C THR A 147 39.11 21.44 32.70
N SER A 148 38.45 20.34 32.54
CA SER A 148 37.77 19.43 33.47
C SER A 148 36.48 18.88 32.95
N CYS A 149 36.50 17.59 32.52
CA CYS A 149 35.31 16.80 32.31
C CYS A 149 35.03 15.96 33.56
N PRO A 150 33.81 15.93 34.11
CA PRO A 150 33.40 14.85 34.99
C PRO A 150 33.00 13.64 34.13
N GLY A 151 33.52 12.47 34.47
CA GLY A 151 33.33 11.23 33.75
C GLY A 151 31.87 10.72 33.76
N PRO A 152 31.54 9.82 32.81
CA PRO A 152 30.20 9.31 32.68
C PRO A 152 29.84 8.31 33.79
N ALA A 153 28.67 8.50 34.42
CA ALA A 153 28.09 7.56 35.33
C ALA A 153 27.78 6.23 34.62
N ALA A 154 28.23 5.14 35.20
CA ALA A 154 28.01 3.79 34.71
C ALA A 154 26.52 3.44 34.72
N VAL A 155 25.94 3.10 33.58
CA VAL A 155 24.62 2.50 33.47
C VAL A 155 24.76 1.00 33.67
N THR A 156 24.33 0.52 34.82
CA THR A 156 24.28 -0.90 35.14
C THR A 156 23.14 -1.58 34.35
N CYS A 157 23.50 -2.51 33.48
CA CYS A 157 22.54 -3.36 32.77
C CYS A 157 22.09 -4.48 33.70
N ALA A 158 20.87 -4.43 34.22
CA ALA A 158 20.27 -5.52 34.99
C ALA A 158 19.76 -6.58 33.99
N SER A 159 20.46 -7.74 33.99
CA SER A 159 20.01 -8.97 33.36
C SER A 159 18.93 -9.59 34.23
N SER A 160 17.69 -9.67 33.75
CA SER A 160 16.65 -10.51 34.36
C SER A 160 16.52 -11.79 33.55
N ARG A 161 17.00 -12.89 34.15
CA ARG A 161 16.62 -14.25 33.77
C ARG A 161 15.34 -14.63 34.53
N ARG A 162 14.29 -15.00 33.83
CA ARG A 162 13.45 -16.20 34.06
C ARG A 162 12.54 -16.42 32.86
#